data_ac211c7561eb923c95d5cd3dce317eb0
#
_entry.id   ac211c7561eb923c95d5cd3dce317eb0
#
_cell.length_a   1.000
_cell.length_b   1.000
_cell.length_c   1.000
_cell.angle_alpha   90.00
_cell.angle_beta   90.00
_cell.angle_gamma   90.00
#
_symmetry.space_group_name_H-M   'P 1'
#
loop_
_entity.id
_entity.type
_entity.pdbx_description
1 polymer ?
#
loop_
_entity_poly.entity_id
_entity_poly.type
_entity_poly.pdbx_seq_one_letter_code
_entity_poly.pdbx_strand_id
1 'polypeptide(L)'
;MLRAAIPCLFLFLAACGSDGATSGMARAVMGGLGLPLPRDATPPEPDRLAIAEAESAEVDAAAPQLRLGLGPRTATAVLIHQQGNRRMWRAPGGVVVATDGPRVVATSGLPMLITATRFDGPDPLDAPVQLIGRSAEARRLVDVSGAGRDPASMRFGIAFDCRLRAARTEEAGVVLVEERCRVPGQAPVVNSFWANEASGRVTHAEQWVGTGMPRMVLVFPN
;
A
#
# COMPACT_ATOMS: atom_id res chain seq x y z
N MET A 1 -3.51 38.98 62.04
CA MET A 1 -2.71 37.80 61.79
C MET A 1 -3.60 36.68 61.31
N LEU A 2 -3.78 36.51 60.03
CA LEU A 2 -4.67 35.49 59.47
C LEU A 2 -3.85 34.71 58.43
N ARG A 3 -3.52 33.43 58.71
CA ARG A 3 -2.80 32.54 57.81
C ARG A 3 -3.81 31.84 56.90
N ALA A 4 -3.76 32.14 55.62
CA ALA A 4 -4.52 31.45 54.59
C ALA A 4 -3.77 30.18 54.18
N ALA A 5 -4.39 29.01 54.33
CA ALA A 5 -3.93 27.74 53.83
C ALA A 5 -4.43 27.53 52.41
N ILE A 6 -3.50 27.29 51.47
CA ILE A 6 -3.78 26.95 50.08
C ILE A 6 -3.87 25.44 49.96
N PRO A 7 -4.98 24.84 49.50
CA PRO A 7 -5.03 23.42 49.22
C PRO A 7 -4.36 23.15 47.86
N CYS A 8 -3.33 22.30 47.84
CA CYS A 8 -2.77 21.72 46.62
C CYS A 8 -3.76 20.73 45.98
N LEU A 9 -4.30 21.14 44.83
CA LEU A 9 -5.11 20.30 43.97
C LEU A 9 -4.21 19.42 43.15
N PHE A 10 -4.11 18.15 43.49
CA PHE A 10 -3.43 17.16 42.65
C PHE A 10 -4.32 16.80 41.47
N LEU A 11 -3.95 17.30 40.27
CA LEU A 11 -4.50 16.79 39.01
C LEU A 11 -3.86 15.46 38.68
N PHE A 12 -4.64 14.37 38.78
CA PHE A 12 -4.27 13.09 38.19
C PHE A 12 -4.48 13.15 36.67
N LEU A 13 -3.38 13.34 35.94
CA LEU A 13 -3.33 13.10 34.50
C LEU A 13 -3.27 11.57 34.29
N ALA A 14 -4.38 10.98 33.88
CA ALA A 14 -4.39 9.61 33.35
C ALA A 14 -3.65 9.61 32.02
N ALA A 15 -2.37 9.22 32.03
CA ALA A 15 -1.59 8.94 30.83
C ALA A 15 -1.94 7.53 30.35
N CYS A 16 -2.67 7.44 29.25
CA CYS A 16 -2.68 6.24 28.43
C CYS A 16 -1.30 6.13 27.76
N GLY A 17 -0.38 5.41 28.39
CA GLY A 17 0.96 5.15 27.91
C GLY A 17 1.09 3.68 27.51
N SER A 18 1.56 3.46 26.31
CA SER A 18 1.99 2.18 25.75
C SER A 18 2.95 1.45 26.69
N ASP A 19 2.77 0.15 26.84
CA ASP A 19 3.41 -0.77 27.79
C ASP A 19 4.95 -0.91 27.71
N GLY A 20 5.64 -0.09 26.91
CA GLY A 20 7.12 -0.17 26.75
C GLY A 20 7.94 0.73 27.69
N ALA A 21 7.38 1.84 28.19
CA ALA A 21 8.17 2.85 28.92
C ALA A 21 8.26 2.59 30.44
N THR A 22 7.32 1.87 31.02
CA THR A 22 7.25 1.61 32.47
C THR A 22 8.23 0.54 32.93
N SER A 23 8.59 -0.42 32.06
CA SER A 23 9.53 -1.50 32.38
C SER A 23 10.98 -1.00 32.59
N GLY A 24 11.38 0.06 31.88
CA GLY A 24 12.73 0.63 31.98
C GLY A 24 12.96 1.38 33.29
N MET A 25 11.99 2.18 33.73
CA MET A 25 12.10 2.92 34.99
C MET A 25 12.03 2.02 36.21
N ALA A 26 11.17 1.01 36.21
CA ALA A 26 11.10 0.01 37.30
C ALA A 26 12.41 -0.76 37.48
N ARG A 27 13.08 -1.13 36.38
CA ARG A 27 14.41 -1.77 36.41
C ARG A 27 15.49 -0.86 36.96
N ALA A 28 15.51 0.41 36.62
CA ALA A 28 16.50 1.36 37.13
C ALA A 28 16.38 1.60 38.65
N VAL A 29 15.16 1.66 39.16
CA VAL A 29 14.90 1.84 40.60
C VAL A 29 15.22 0.59 41.40
N MET A 30 14.87 -0.60 40.89
CA MET A 30 15.20 -1.87 41.57
C MET A 30 16.71 -2.19 41.58
N GLY A 31 17.45 -1.85 40.52
CA GLY A 31 18.89 -2.04 40.47
C GLY A 31 19.64 -1.18 41.50
N GLY A 32 19.14 0.03 41.82
CA GLY A 32 19.71 0.92 42.84
C GLY A 32 19.46 0.46 44.28
N LEU A 33 18.52 -0.43 44.54
CA LEU A 33 18.16 -0.93 45.86
C LEU A 33 18.75 -2.30 46.21
N GLY A 34 19.58 -2.88 45.33
CA GLY A 34 20.24 -4.18 45.57
C GLY A 34 19.28 -5.37 45.64
N LEU A 35 18.06 -5.23 45.15
CA LEU A 35 17.09 -6.33 45.11
C LEU A 35 17.38 -7.27 43.93
N PRO A 36 17.23 -8.61 44.09
CA PRO A 36 17.46 -9.55 43.00
C PRO A 36 16.47 -9.27 41.88
N LEU A 37 16.98 -8.90 40.72
CA LEU A 37 16.18 -8.76 39.50
C LEU A 37 15.61 -10.12 39.10
N PRO A 38 14.33 -10.21 38.72
CA PRO A 38 13.80 -11.42 38.10
C PRO A 38 14.67 -11.72 36.87
N ARG A 39 15.28 -12.91 36.84
CA ARG A 39 16.02 -13.37 35.65
C ARG A 39 15.03 -13.49 34.49
N ASP A 40 15.31 -12.73 33.46
CA ASP A 40 14.84 -12.84 32.09
C ASP A 40 13.60 -13.74 31.86
N ALA A 41 12.42 -13.15 32.00
CA ALA A 41 11.34 -13.60 31.16
C ALA A 41 11.64 -13.09 29.74
N THR A 42 12.25 -13.93 28.90
CA THR A 42 12.28 -13.73 27.46
C THR A 42 10.85 -13.41 27.05
N PRO A 43 10.58 -12.27 26.37
CA PRO A 43 9.24 -12.02 25.86
C PRO A 43 8.83 -13.27 25.05
N PRO A 44 7.61 -13.78 25.20
CA PRO A 44 7.18 -14.90 24.38
C PRO A 44 7.44 -14.53 22.93
N GLU A 45 8.25 -15.31 22.26
CA GLU A 45 8.49 -15.15 20.82
C GLU A 45 7.10 -15.25 20.18
N PRO A 46 6.66 -14.26 19.37
CA PRO A 46 5.35 -14.29 18.76
C PRO A 46 5.24 -15.62 18.04
N ASP A 47 4.23 -16.37 18.37
CA ASP A 47 4.04 -17.73 17.90
C ASP A 47 3.97 -17.71 16.37
N ARG A 48 5.09 -18.00 15.71
CA ARG A 48 5.20 -18.05 14.26
C ARG A 48 4.24 -19.05 13.65
N LEU A 49 3.82 -20.05 14.44
CA LEU A 49 2.82 -21.03 14.03
C LEU A 49 1.43 -20.39 13.99
N ALA A 50 1.07 -19.55 14.97
CA ALA A 50 -0.22 -18.83 14.97
C ALA A 50 -0.30 -17.81 13.81
N ILE A 51 0.83 -17.19 13.44
CA ILE A 51 0.88 -16.30 12.26
C ILE A 51 0.74 -17.11 10.98
N ALA A 52 1.40 -18.28 10.90
CA ALA A 52 1.30 -19.16 9.73
C ALA A 52 -0.10 -19.80 9.61
N GLU A 53 -0.75 -20.13 10.72
CA GLU A 53 -2.13 -20.62 10.71
C GLU A 53 -3.14 -19.52 10.34
N ALA A 54 -2.90 -18.28 10.74
CA ALA A 54 -3.71 -17.14 10.30
C ALA A 54 -3.51 -16.82 8.79
N GLU A 55 -2.33 -17.12 8.23
CA GLU A 55 -2.09 -17.02 6.78
C GLU A 55 -2.76 -18.16 6.00
N SER A 56 -3.00 -19.30 6.65
CA SER A 56 -3.69 -20.46 6.10
C SER A 56 -5.21 -20.44 6.29
N ALA A 57 -5.78 -19.36 6.92
CA ALA A 57 -7.21 -19.18 6.98
C ALA A 57 -7.77 -19.33 5.57
N GLU A 58 -8.63 -20.32 5.36
CA GLU A 58 -9.24 -20.74 4.11
C GLU A 58 -9.59 -19.52 3.28
N VAL A 59 -8.87 -19.37 2.17
CA VAL A 59 -9.21 -18.40 1.14
C VAL A 59 -10.59 -18.83 0.66
N ASP A 60 -11.62 -18.06 0.98
CA ASP A 60 -12.95 -18.27 0.44
C ASP A 60 -12.82 -18.31 -1.09
N ALA A 61 -12.98 -19.52 -1.66
CA ALA A 61 -12.85 -19.74 -3.10
C ALA A 61 -13.88 -18.91 -3.90
N ALA A 62 -14.92 -18.40 -3.23
CA ALA A 62 -15.93 -17.51 -3.79
C ALA A 62 -15.51 -16.02 -3.75
N ALA A 63 -14.45 -15.66 -2.99
CA ALA A 63 -13.99 -14.28 -2.93
C ALA A 63 -13.39 -13.83 -4.26
N PRO A 64 -13.57 -12.56 -4.66
CA PRO A 64 -12.92 -12.02 -5.86
C PRO A 64 -11.41 -12.21 -5.81
N GLN A 65 -10.83 -12.69 -6.90
CA GLN A 65 -9.41 -12.99 -7.01
C GLN A 65 -8.75 -12.12 -8.08
N LEU A 66 -7.62 -11.52 -7.75
CA LEU A 66 -6.76 -10.78 -8.67
C LEU A 66 -5.53 -11.63 -9.00
N ARG A 67 -5.26 -11.86 -10.29
CA ARG A 67 -3.99 -12.49 -10.68
C ARG A 67 -2.92 -11.41 -10.82
N LEU A 68 -1.81 -11.62 -10.11
CA LEU A 68 -0.65 -10.73 -10.11
C LEU A 68 0.53 -11.40 -10.80
N GLY A 69 1.25 -10.62 -11.61
CA GLY A 69 2.53 -11.00 -12.19
C GLY A 69 3.60 -9.95 -11.86
N LEU A 70 4.80 -10.39 -11.48
CA LEU A 70 5.95 -9.52 -11.27
C LEU A 70 7.23 -10.20 -11.78
N GLY A 71 7.68 -9.81 -12.98
CA GLY A 71 8.70 -10.56 -13.71
C GLY A 71 8.25 -12.00 -13.97
N PRO A 72 9.08 -13.02 -13.62
CA PRO A 72 8.72 -14.43 -13.85
C PRO A 72 7.75 -14.99 -12.80
N ARG A 73 7.42 -14.24 -11.76
CA ARG A 73 6.57 -14.70 -10.65
C ARG A 73 5.12 -14.33 -10.89
N THR A 74 4.23 -15.29 -10.68
CA THR A 74 2.78 -15.08 -10.72
C THR A 74 2.16 -15.56 -9.41
N ALA A 75 1.10 -14.90 -8.97
CA ALA A 75 0.35 -15.28 -7.78
C ALA A 75 -1.12 -14.90 -7.94
N THR A 76 -1.98 -15.58 -7.20
CA THR A 76 -3.37 -15.21 -7.02
C THR A 76 -3.50 -14.47 -5.70
N ALA A 77 -4.02 -13.24 -5.75
CA ALA A 77 -4.28 -12.42 -4.58
C ALA A 77 -5.77 -12.39 -4.29
N VAL A 78 -6.11 -12.48 -3.01
CA VAL A 78 -7.50 -12.44 -2.53
C VAL A 78 -7.86 -11.05 -2.08
N LEU A 79 -9.11 -10.67 -2.28
CA LEU A 79 -9.66 -9.41 -1.78
C LEU A 79 -9.77 -9.48 -0.25
N ILE A 80 -9.07 -8.59 0.46
CA ILE A 80 -9.12 -8.51 1.93
C ILE A 80 -9.86 -7.27 2.42
N HIS A 81 -10.01 -6.23 1.57
CA HIS A 81 -10.78 -5.03 1.91
C HIS A 81 -11.24 -4.33 0.65
N GLN A 82 -12.46 -3.75 0.70
CA GLN A 82 -13.00 -2.90 -0.37
C GLN A 82 -13.77 -1.72 0.22
N GLN A 83 -13.51 -0.53 -0.33
CA GLN A 83 -14.24 0.69 -0.03
C GLN A 83 -14.41 1.50 -1.33
N GLY A 84 -15.61 1.51 -1.87
CA GLY A 84 -15.87 2.10 -3.19
C GLY A 84 -15.02 1.41 -4.27
N ASN A 85 -14.26 2.21 -5.04
CA ASN A 85 -13.35 1.70 -6.07
C ASN A 85 -12.00 1.21 -5.51
N ARG A 86 -11.70 1.51 -4.23
CA ARG A 86 -10.47 1.07 -3.58
C ARG A 86 -10.59 -0.35 -3.10
N ARG A 87 -9.61 -1.18 -3.46
CA ARG A 87 -9.53 -2.59 -3.09
C ARG A 87 -8.14 -2.90 -2.59
N MET A 88 -8.06 -3.74 -1.57
CA MET A 88 -6.79 -4.29 -1.07
C MET A 88 -6.76 -5.79 -1.35
N TRP A 89 -5.69 -6.22 -1.98
CA TRP A 89 -5.46 -7.59 -2.42
C TRP A 89 -4.24 -8.15 -1.72
N ARG A 90 -4.37 -9.31 -1.12
CA ARG A 90 -3.25 -10.01 -0.48
C ARG A 90 -2.88 -11.25 -1.28
N ALA A 91 -1.62 -11.30 -1.72
CA ALA A 91 -1.00 -12.44 -2.35
C ALA A 91 -0.18 -13.25 -1.32
N PRO A 92 0.12 -14.52 -1.60
CA PRO A 92 1.08 -15.31 -0.82
C PRO A 92 2.42 -14.60 -0.65
N GLY A 93 3.12 -14.89 0.44
CA GLY A 93 4.42 -14.26 0.76
C GLY A 93 4.32 -12.83 1.29
N GLY A 94 3.14 -12.41 1.79
CA GLY A 94 2.95 -11.12 2.47
C GLY A 94 2.89 -9.91 1.53
N VAL A 95 2.77 -10.12 0.22
CA VAL A 95 2.58 -9.03 -0.74
C VAL A 95 1.15 -8.52 -0.67
N VAL A 96 0.99 -7.21 -0.46
CA VAL A 96 -0.31 -6.54 -0.52
C VAL A 96 -0.26 -5.48 -1.61
N VAL A 97 -1.31 -5.43 -2.43
CA VAL A 97 -1.50 -4.43 -3.47
C VAL A 97 -2.82 -3.71 -3.22
N ALA A 98 -2.78 -2.39 -3.10
CA ALA A 98 -3.97 -1.57 -3.07
C ALA A 98 -4.22 -0.98 -4.46
N THR A 99 -5.45 -1.10 -4.94
CA THR A 99 -5.88 -0.51 -6.21
C THR A 99 -7.00 0.51 -6.01
N ASP A 100 -7.04 1.54 -6.85
CA ASP A 100 -8.19 2.43 -7.02
C ASP A 100 -8.68 2.27 -8.46
N GLY A 101 -9.85 1.63 -8.64
CA GLY A 101 -10.19 1.07 -9.92
C GLY A 101 -9.11 0.12 -10.43
N PRO A 102 -8.58 0.33 -11.65
CA PRO A 102 -7.51 -0.49 -12.21
C PRO A 102 -6.09 -0.05 -11.80
N ARG A 103 -5.93 1.07 -11.10
CA ARG A 103 -4.62 1.62 -10.76
C ARG A 103 -4.05 1.06 -9.48
N VAL A 104 -2.79 0.69 -9.50
CA VAL A 104 -2.02 0.44 -8.27
C VAL A 104 -1.75 1.78 -7.58
N VAL A 105 -2.21 1.93 -6.34
CA VAL A 105 -2.06 3.15 -5.55
C VAL A 105 -1.18 2.99 -4.32
N ALA A 106 -1.01 1.75 -3.85
CA ALA A 106 -0.04 1.42 -2.81
C ALA A 106 0.37 -0.05 -2.89
N THR A 107 1.57 -0.36 -2.39
CA THR A 107 2.10 -1.74 -2.32
C THR A 107 2.80 -1.98 -0.99
N SER A 108 2.83 -3.24 -0.55
CA SER A 108 3.60 -3.70 0.60
C SER A 108 4.19 -5.08 0.30
N GLY A 109 5.26 -5.47 1.01
CA GLY A 109 5.92 -6.75 0.81
C GLY A 109 6.81 -6.83 -0.44
N LEU A 110 7.08 -5.71 -1.11
CA LEU A 110 7.99 -5.60 -2.24
C LEU A 110 9.29 -4.90 -1.85
N PRO A 111 10.40 -5.07 -2.59
CA PRO A 111 11.67 -4.36 -2.34
C PRO A 111 11.53 -2.83 -2.44
N MET A 112 10.68 -2.35 -3.33
CA MET A 112 10.28 -0.95 -3.45
C MET A 112 8.78 -0.85 -3.22
N LEU A 113 8.35 0.09 -2.41
CA LEU A 113 6.96 0.29 -2.02
C LEU A 113 6.43 1.59 -2.63
N ILE A 114 5.24 1.55 -3.19
CA ILE A 114 4.40 2.73 -3.35
C ILE A 114 3.66 2.87 -2.02
N THR A 115 3.91 3.94 -1.28
CA THR A 115 3.29 4.16 0.03
C THR A 115 2.00 4.95 -0.06
N ALA A 116 1.89 5.83 -1.07
CA ALA A 116 0.67 6.55 -1.38
C ALA A 116 0.68 7.05 -2.83
N THR A 117 -0.52 7.21 -3.39
CA THR A 117 -0.74 7.90 -4.67
C THR A 117 -1.91 8.88 -4.51
N ARG A 118 -1.72 10.11 -4.94
CA ARG A 118 -2.75 11.17 -4.93
C ARG A 118 -2.90 11.71 -6.35
N PHE A 119 -4.13 11.73 -6.84
CA PHE A 119 -4.46 12.32 -8.15
C PHE A 119 -4.78 13.80 -8.00
N ASP A 120 -4.36 14.57 -9.00
CA ASP A 120 -4.72 15.97 -9.16
C ASP A 120 -5.82 16.04 -10.23
N GLY A 121 -7.07 15.92 -9.79
CA GLY A 121 -8.26 15.87 -10.62
C GLY A 121 -8.77 14.44 -10.92
N PRO A 122 -9.79 14.33 -11.80
CA PRO A 122 -10.40 13.05 -12.16
C PRO A 122 -9.43 12.18 -12.97
N ASP A 123 -9.52 10.86 -12.77
CA ASP A 123 -8.70 9.92 -13.54
C ASP A 123 -9.34 9.66 -14.91
N PRO A 124 -8.62 9.91 -16.02
CA PRO A 124 -9.13 9.58 -17.35
C PRO A 124 -9.44 8.10 -17.57
N LEU A 125 -8.87 7.19 -16.73
CA LEU A 125 -9.19 5.77 -16.77
C LEU A 125 -10.59 5.42 -16.23
N ASP A 126 -11.30 6.35 -15.62
CA ASP A 126 -12.69 6.15 -15.24
C ASP A 126 -13.61 6.00 -16.49
N ALA A 127 -13.14 6.49 -17.65
CA ALA A 127 -13.84 6.38 -18.92
C ALA A 127 -12.89 6.04 -20.10
N PRO A 128 -12.23 4.87 -20.09
CA PRO A 128 -11.14 4.54 -21.01
C PRO A 128 -11.58 4.56 -22.49
N VAL A 129 -12.81 4.18 -22.78
CA VAL A 129 -13.37 4.16 -24.16
C VAL A 129 -13.50 5.57 -24.73
N GLN A 130 -13.71 6.59 -23.90
CA GLN A 130 -13.81 7.98 -24.36
C GLN A 130 -12.45 8.55 -24.81
N LEU A 131 -11.35 7.85 -24.53
CA LEU A 131 -10.01 8.24 -24.98
C LEU A 131 -9.71 7.81 -26.41
N ILE A 132 -10.56 7.02 -27.07
CA ILE A 132 -10.37 6.61 -28.47
C ILE A 132 -10.38 7.84 -29.36
N GLY A 133 -9.29 8.03 -30.13
CA GLY A 133 -9.12 9.19 -31.01
C GLY A 133 -8.83 10.50 -30.28
N ARG A 134 -8.62 10.47 -28.97
CA ARG A 134 -8.32 11.63 -28.12
C ARG A 134 -7.08 11.36 -27.25
N SER A 135 -6.58 12.41 -26.62
CA SER A 135 -5.61 12.28 -25.53
C SER A 135 -6.13 13.01 -24.30
N ALA A 136 -5.84 12.47 -23.12
CA ALA A 136 -6.09 13.15 -21.87
C ALA A 136 -4.76 13.31 -21.11
N GLU A 137 -4.72 14.29 -20.24
CA GLU A 137 -3.62 14.50 -19.32
C GLU A 137 -4.07 14.16 -17.91
N ALA A 138 -3.18 13.59 -17.13
CA ALA A 138 -3.39 13.29 -15.73
C ALA A 138 -2.11 13.62 -14.96
N ARG A 139 -2.27 14.15 -13.79
CA ARG A 139 -1.18 14.37 -12.85
C ARG A 139 -1.43 13.62 -11.56
N ARG A 140 -0.40 12.95 -11.07
CA ARG A 140 -0.45 12.32 -9.76
C ARG A 140 0.86 12.52 -9.01
N LEU A 141 0.77 12.54 -7.69
CA LEU A 141 1.90 12.55 -6.76
C LEU A 141 2.03 11.16 -6.16
N VAL A 142 3.23 10.61 -6.22
CA VAL A 142 3.52 9.26 -5.73
C VAL A 142 4.58 9.35 -4.63
N ASP A 143 4.30 8.71 -3.51
CA ASP A 143 5.23 8.55 -2.42
C ASP A 143 5.81 7.13 -2.48
N VAL A 144 7.13 6.99 -2.35
CA VAL A 144 7.81 5.69 -2.39
C VAL A 144 8.75 5.51 -1.21
N SER A 145 9.04 4.25 -0.89
CA SER A 145 9.99 3.85 0.15
C SER A 145 10.65 2.53 -0.22
N GLY A 146 11.86 2.30 0.24
CA GLY A 146 12.44 0.95 0.25
C GLY A 146 11.76 0.06 1.30
N ALA A 147 11.85 -1.26 1.13
CA ALA A 147 11.23 -2.25 2.02
C ALA A 147 11.66 -2.13 3.49
N GLY A 148 12.92 -1.72 3.75
CA GLY A 148 13.44 -1.51 5.09
C GLY A 148 12.89 -0.28 5.82
N ARG A 149 12.04 0.51 5.14
CA ARG A 149 11.48 1.77 5.68
C ARG A 149 12.54 2.74 6.22
N ASP A 150 13.76 2.67 5.66
CA ASP A 150 14.81 3.62 5.96
C ASP A 150 14.37 5.02 5.49
N PRO A 151 14.36 6.04 6.36
CA PRO A 151 14.03 7.42 5.99
C PRO A 151 14.81 7.94 4.79
N ALA A 152 16.08 7.53 4.62
CA ALA A 152 16.91 7.91 3.48
C ALA A 152 16.39 7.36 2.12
N SER A 153 15.60 6.29 2.16
CA SER A 153 14.96 5.69 0.98
C SER A 153 13.59 6.27 0.66
N MET A 154 13.03 7.09 1.56
CA MET A 154 11.70 7.67 1.40
C MET A 154 11.75 8.89 0.47
N ARG A 155 10.86 8.93 -0.50
CA ARG A 155 10.65 10.08 -1.37
C ARG A 155 9.17 10.38 -1.45
N PHE A 156 8.81 11.63 -1.20
CA PHE A 156 7.43 12.08 -1.14
C PHE A 156 7.12 13.03 -2.29
N GLY A 157 5.87 12.99 -2.77
CA GLY A 157 5.36 13.93 -3.75
C GLY A 157 6.06 13.87 -5.10
N ILE A 158 6.55 12.70 -5.54
CA ILE A 158 7.14 12.55 -6.86
C ILE A 158 6.04 12.81 -7.90
N ALA A 159 6.22 13.84 -8.71
CA ALA A 159 5.24 14.22 -9.73
C ALA A 159 5.33 13.29 -10.93
N PHE A 160 4.19 12.74 -11.33
CA PHE A 160 3.97 12.01 -12.56
C PHE A 160 3.06 12.83 -13.46
N ASP A 161 3.63 13.47 -14.48
CA ASP A 161 2.87 14.20 -15.49
C ASP A 161 2.63 13.26 -16.67
N CYS A 162 1.40 12.78 -16.80
CA CYS A 162 1.03 11.68 -17.66
C CYS A 162 0.14 12.13 -18.82
N ARG A 163 0.33 11.50 -19.98
CA ARG A 163 -0.58 11.59 -21.12
C ARG A 163 -1.11 10.21 -21.45
N LEU A 164 -2.43 10.10 -21.56
CA LEU A 164 -3.14 8.89 -21.90
C LEU A 164 -3.67 8.97 -23.33
N ARG A 165 -3.60 7.84 -24.04
CA ARG A 165 -4.19 7.64 -25.36
C ARG A 165 -4.80 6.25 -25.41
N ALA A 166 -5.89 6.10 -26.15
CA ALA A 166 -6.51 4.81 -26.35
C ALA A 166 -6.64 4.47 -27.83
N ALA A 167 -6.51 3.19 -28.13
CA ALA A 167 -6.74 2.62 -29.45
C ALA A 167 -7.44 1.26 -29.31
N ARG A 168 -8.24 0.88 -30.31
CA ARG A 168 -8.73 -0.49 -30.44
C ARG A 168 -7.56 -1.41 -30.74
N THR A 169 -7.55 -2.58 -30.18
CA THR A 169 -6.58 -3.63 -30.48
C THR A 169 -7.03 -4.49 -31.67
N GLU A 170 -6.20 -5.43 -32.09
CA GLU A 170 -6.62 -6.45 -33.09
C GLU A 170 -7.68 -7.40 -32.52
N GLU A 171 -7.74 -7.57 -31.21
CA GLU A 171 -8.78 -8.32 -30.53
C GLU A 171 -10.07 -7.48 -30.48
N ALA A 172 -11.14 -8.03 -31.07
CA ALA A 172 -12.42 -7.35 -31.14
C ALA A 172 -12.99 -7.06 -29.74
N GLY A 173 -13.46 -5.83 -29.54
CA GLY A 173 -14.07 -5.40 -28.26
C GLY A 173 -13.04 -5.06 -27.16
N VAL A 174 -11.75 -4.98 -27.49
CA VAL A 174 -10.69 -4.61 -26.56
C VAL A 174 -10.04 -3.27 -26.95
N VAL A 175 -9.96 -2.39 -25.98
CA VAL A 175 -9.31 -1.08 -26.09
C VAL A 175 -8.07 -1.07 -25.22
N LEU A 176 -6.91 -0.75 -25.81
CA LEU A 176 -5.67 -0.50 -25.08
C LEU A 176 -5.55 0.99 -24.77
N VAL A 177 -5.42 1.32 -23.50
CA VAL A 177 -5.02 2.65 -23.05
C VAL A 177 -3.54 2.61 -22.68
N GLU A 178 -2.73 3.39 -23.37
CA GLU A 178 -1.34 3.63 -23.02
C GLU A 178 -1.22 4.94 -22.25
N GLU A 179 -0.65 4.86 -21.06
CA GLU A 179 -0.30 6.01 -20.23
C GLU A 179 1.22 6.20 -20.24
N ARG A 180 1.69 7.34 -20.68
CA ARG A 180 3.11 7.71 -20.67
C ARG A 180 3.33 8.90 -19.75
N CYS A 181 4.09 8.69 -18.68
CA CYS A 181 4.37 9.70 -17.67
C CYS A 181 5.81 10.20 -17.75
N ARG A 182 5.99 11.52 -17.65
CA ARG A 182 7.27 12.13 -17.34
C ARG A 182 7.42 12.19 -15.82
N VAL A 183 8.58 11.75 -15.35
CA VAL A 183 8.94 11.74 -13.92
C VAL A 183 10.31 12.41 -13.81
N PRO A 184 10.48 13.44 -12.99
CA PRO A 184 11.76 14.13 -12.84
C PRO A 184 12.88 13.17 -12.45
N GLY A 185 14.01 13.24 -13.16
CA GLY A 185 15.21 12.43 -12.89
C GLY A 185 15.09 10.94 -13.19
N GLN A 186 14.04 10.51 -13.93
CA GLN A 186 13.85 9.12 -14.34
C GLN A 186 13.54 9.01 -15.84
N ALA A 187 13.74 7.80 -16.38
CA ALA A 187 13.21 7.48 -17.70
C ALA A 187 11.67 7.56 -17.70
N PRO A 188 11.03 7.87 -18.84
CA PRO A 188 9.58 7.88 -18.92
C PRO A 188 8.96 6.57 -18.46
N VAL A 189 7.94 6.67 -17.62
CA VAL A 189 7.16 5.53 -17.15
C VAL A 189 6.03 5.28 -18.13
N VAL A 190 5.84 4.02 -18.52
CA VAL A 190 4.74 3.59 -19.40
C VAL A 190 3.90 2.57 -18.66
N ASN A 191 2.60 2.82 -18.58
CA ASN A 191 1.61 1.88 -18.10
C ASN A 191 0.63 1.55 -19.22
N SER A 192 0.11 0.33 -19.22
CA SER A 192 -0.84 -0.15 -20.22
C SER A 192 -2.06 -0.74 -19.53
N PHE A 193 -3.24 -0.45 -20.07
CA PHE A 193 -4.51 -0.91 -19.53
C PHE A 193 -5.38 -1.41 -20.67
N TRP A 194 -5.88 -2.64 -20.58
CA TRP A 194 -6.79 -3.22 -21.54
C TRP A 194 -8.21 -3.20 -20.97
N ALA A 195 -9.08 -2.52 -21.65
CA ALA A 195 -10.48 -2.34 -21.27
C ALA A 195 -11.40 -3.04 -22.25
N ASN A 196 -12.47 -3.62 -21.74
CA ASN A 196 -13.58 -4.09 -22.57
C ASN A 196 -14.31 -2.87 -23.15
N GLU A 197 -14.46 -2.81 -24.48
CA GLU A 197 -15.03 -1.64 -25.17
C GLU A 197 -16.50 -1.39 -24.81
N ALA A 198 -17.28 -2.46 -24.58
CA ALA A 198 -18.71 -2.34 -24.30
C ALA A 198 -18.97 -1.83 -22.85
N SER A 199 -18.20 -2.32 -21.89
CA SER A 199 -18.40 -1.98 -20.47
C SER A 199 -17.49 -0.85 -19.97
N GLY A 200 -16.43 -0.52 -20.70
CA GLY A 200 -15.36 0.39 -20.23
C GLY A 200 -14.49 -0.18 -19.10
N ARG A 201 -14.72 -1.42 -18.69
CA ARG A 201 -14.03 -2.03 -17.55
C ARG A 201 -12.64 -2.49 -17.97
N VAL A 202 -11.62 -2.06 -17.21
CA VAL A 202 -10.27 -2.59 -17.39
C VAL A 202 -10.20 -4.01 -16.82
N THR A 203 -9.79 -4.95 -17.65
CA THR A 203 -9.64 -6.38 -17.31
C THR A 203 -8.20 -6.79 -17.09
N HIS A 204 -7.26 -6.05 -17.68
CA HIS A 204 -5.83 -6.31 -17.59
C HIS A 204 -5.07 -4.99 -17.49
N ALA A 205 -3.97 -4.99 -16.73
CA ALA A 205 -3.08 -3.83 -16.65
C ALA A 205 -1.62 -4.27 -16.48
N GLU A 206 -0.71 -3.48 -17.04
CA GLU A 206 0.72 -3.53 -16.77
C GLU A 206 1.18 -2.19 -16.24
N GLN A 207 1.68 -2.15 -15.01
CA GLN A 207 1.95 -0.90 -14.33
C GLN A 207 3.33 -0.86 -13.69
N TRP A 208 3.92 0.32 -13.69
CA TRP A 208 5.09 0.63 -12.90
C TRP A 208 4.75 0.58 -11.41
N VAL A 209 5.58 -0.10 -10.63
CA VAL A 209 5.42 -0.26 -9.18
C VAL A 209 6.70 0.07 -8.39
N GLY A 210 7.66 0.70 -9.06
CA GLY A 210 8.89 1.15 -8.42
C GLY A 210 10.08 1.16 -9.37
N THR A 211 11.04 2.03 -9.10
CA THR A 211 12.29 2.11 -9.87
C THR A 211 13.09 0.82 -9.69
N GLY A 212 13.59 0.26 -10.79
CA GLY A 212 14.33 -1.01 -10.77
C GLY A 212 13.46 -2.26 -10.63
N MET A 213 12.13 -2.11 -10.50
CA MET A 213 11.18 -3.21 -10.48
C MET A 213 10.67 -3.51 -11.89
N PRO A 214 10.39 -4.79 -12.23
CA PRO A 214 9.61 -5.10 -13.42
C PRO A 214 8.21 -4.49 -13.29
N ARG A 215 7.53 -4.28 -14.43
CA ARG A 215 6.13 -3.86 -14.39
C ARG A 215 5.28 -4.95 -13.75
N MET A 216 4.33 -4.52 -12.94
CA MET A 216 3.35 -5.43 -12.34
C MET A 216 2.21 -5.66 -13.32
N VAL A 217 1.93 -6.91 -13.58
CA VAL A 217 0.78 -7.37 -14.36
C VAL A 217 -0.37 -7.63 -13.41
N LEU A 218 -1.55 -7.10 -13.74
CA LEU A 218 -2.78 -7.34 -13.00
C LEU A 218 -3.86 -7.85 -13.96
N VAL A 219 -4.47 -8.99 -13.64
CA VAL A 219 -5.67 -9.49 -14.33
C VAL A 219 -6.82 -9.46 -13.33
N PHE A 220 -7.77 -8.57 -13.59
CA PHE A 220 -8.89 -8.31 -12.70
C PHE A 220 -9.98 -9.38 -12.85
N PRO A 221 -10.72 -9.70 -11.77
CA PRO A 221 -11.85 -10.60 -11.85
C PRO A 221 -12.96 -10.00 -12.76
N ASN A 222 -13.69 -10.87 -13.43
CA ASN A 222 -14.86 -10.51 -14.26
C ASN A 222 -16.02 -9.97 -13.44
#